data_38c4a948e3129991fe9ad51af4659a45
#
_entry.id   38c4a948e3129991fe9ad51af4659a45
#
_cell.length_a   1.000
_cell.length_b   1.000
_cell.length_c   1.000
_cell.angle_alpha   90.00
_cell.angle_beta   90.00
_cell.angle_gamma   90.00
#
_symmetry.space_group_name_H-M   'P 1'
#
loop_
_entity.id
_entity.type
_entity.pdbx_description
1 polymer ?
#
loop_
_entity_poly.entity_id
_entity_poly.type
_entity_poly.pdbx_seq_one_letter_code
_entity_poly.pdbx_strand_id
1 'polypeptide(L)'
;HLHNWIDMAQERIAFQGLPARICWVGLGDRHRLGLAFNEMVANGELKAPVVIGRDHLDSGSVSSPNRETESMKDGSDAVSDWPLLNALLNCASGATWVSFHHGGGVGIGFSQHAGLVICCDGTPEAAKRIERVLWNDPATGVMRHADAGYDIALDCAQEKGLNLPGVLAR
;
A
#
# COMPACT_ATOMS: atom_id res chain seq x y z
N HIS A 1 13.12 1.56 16.85
CA HIS A 1 14.01 1.76 15.68
C HIS A 1 13.50 2.85 14.74
N LEU A 2 12.23 2.81 14.30
CA LEU A 2 11.69 3.76 13.32
C LEU A 2 11.71 5.23 13.82
N HIS A 3 11.30 5.49 15.06
CA HIS A 3 11.36 6.83 15.63
C HIS A 3 12.79 7.38 15.67
N ASN A 4 13.73 6.57 16.17
CA ASN A 4 15.14 6.95 16.19
C ASN A 4 15.69 7.22 14.78
N TRP A 5 15.26 6.46 13.80
CA TRP A 5 15.65 6.62 12.40
C TRP A 5 15.14 7.93 11.80
N ILE A 6 13.87 8.26 12.08
CA ILE A 6 13.23 9.51 11.64
C ILE A 6 13.91 10.72 12.30
N ASP A 7 14.16 10.66 13.61
CA ASP A 7 14.81 11.74 14.35
C ASP A 7 16.22 12.01 13.81
N MET A 8 17.01 10.95 13.59
CA MET A 8 18.33 11.07 13.01
C MET A 8 18.31 11.60 11.56
N ALA A 9 17.31 11.21 10.78
CA ALA A 9 17.16 11.68 9.41
C ALA A 9 16.89 13.18 9.34
N GLN A 10 16.07 13.71 10.26
CA GLN A 10 15.78 15.15 10.34
C GLN A 10 17.04 16.00 10.58
N GLU A 11 17.97 15.47 11.34
CA GLU A 11 19.22 16.19 11.69
C GLU A 11 20.32 16.05 10.65
N ARG A 12 20.36 14.94 9.93
CA ARG A 12 21.54 14.53 9.15
C ARG A 12 21.33 14.45 7.65
N ILE A 13 20.07 14.45 7.19
CA ILE A 13 19.76 14.30 5.77
C ILE A 13 19.19 15.60 5.22
N ALA A 14 19.92 16.21 4.32
CA ALA A 14 19.41 17.25 3.43
C ALA A 14 19.20 16.62 2.05
N PHE A 15 17.95 16.51 1.61
CA PHE A 15 17.59 15.79 0.40
C PHE A 15 16.58 16.57 -0.44
N GLN A 16 16.75 16.55 -1.75
CA GLN A 16 15.79 17.12 -2.67
C GLN A 16 14.48 16.33 -2.59
N GLY A 17 13.36 17.02 -2.46
CA GLY A 17 12.03 16.41 -2.23
C GLY A 17 11.57 16.46 -0.78
N LEU A 18 12.38 16.92 0.15
CA LEU A 18 11.96 17.25 1.50
C LEU A 18 11.41 18.71 1.58
N PRO A 19 10.46 18.99 2.43
CA PRO A 19 9.86 18.09 3.42
C PRO A 19 8.89 17.07 2.82
N ALA A 20 8.90 15.89 3.38
CA ALA A 20 7.94 14.83 3.09
C ALA A 20 7.20 14.43 4.36
N ARG A 21 6.13 13.68 4.23
CA ARG A 21 5.37 13.12 5.35
C ARG A 21 5.17 11.64 5.12
N ILE A 22 5.38 10.88 6.18
CA ILE A 22 5.19 9.43 6.21
C ILE A 22 4.19 9.09 7.33
N CYS A 23 3.29 8.16 7.05
CA CYS A 23 2.37 7.62 8.05
C CYS A 23 2.04 6.16 7.72
N TRP A 24 1.66 5.41 8.76
CA TRP A 24 1.16 4.04 8.61
C TRP A 24 -0.36 4.06 8.75
N VAL A 25 -1.05 3.73 7.67
CA VAL A 25 -2.51 3.74 7.61
C VAL A 25 -2.99 2.45 6.96
N GLY A 26 -3.78 1.68 7.70
CA GLY A 26 -4.25 0.36 7.29
C GLY A 26 -5.54 0.38 6.48
N LEU A 27 -6.05 -0.83 6.25
CA LEU A 27 -7.33 -1.07 5.60
C LEU A 27 -8.47 -0.48 6.45
N GLY A 28 -9.35 0.28 5.82
CA GLY A 28 -10.46 0.95 6.46
C GLY A 28 -10.23 2.44 6.75
N ASP A 29 -8.98 2.88 6.87
CA ASP A 29 -8.64 4.28 7.13
C ASP A 29 -7.87 4.93 5.97
N ARG A 30 -7.13 4.16 5.18
CA ARG A 30 -6.30 4.70 4.10
C ARG A 30 -7.11 5.46 3.05
N HIS A 31 -8.23 4.93 2.62
CA HIS A 31 -9.12 5.61 1.67
C HIS A 31 -9.78 6.87 2.26
N ARG A 32 -10.11 6.85 3.57
CA ARG A 32 -10.67 8.00 4.27
C ARG A 32 -9.68 9.17 4.31
N LEU A 33 -8.42 8.88 4.58
CA LEU A 33 -7.34 9.87 4.54
C LEU A 33 -7.20 10.47 3.13
N GLY A 34 -7.21 9.64 2.10
CA GLY A 34 -7.15 10.10 0.71
C GLY A 34 -8.33 10.97 0.32
N LEU A 35 -9.54 10.59 0.70
CA LEU A 35 -10.76 11.38 0.46
C LEU A 35 -10.71 12.73 1.19
N ALA A 36 -10.21 12.76 2.44
CA ALA A 36 -10.04 14.01 3.18
C ALA A 36 -9.07 14.97 2.46
N PHE A 37 -7.94 14.48 1.97
CA PHE A 37 -7.03 15.31 1.17
C PHE A 37 -7.69 15.82 -0.12
N ASN A 38 -8.44 14.96 -0.79
CA ASN A 38 -9.13 15.36 -2.02
C ASN A 38 -10.18 16.46 -1.74
N GLU A 39 -10.90 16.38 -0.64
CA GLU A 39 -11.85 17.40 -0.19
C GLU A 39 -11.16 18.72 0.16
N MET A 40 -10.03 18.67 0.88
CA MET A 40 -9.24 19.86 1.21
C MET A 40 -8.70 20.57 -0.03
N VAL A 41 -8.39 19.84 -1.10
CA VAL A 41 -8.03 20.43 -2.40
C VAL A 41 -9.26 21.03 -3.07
N ALA A 42 -10.39 20.31 -3.07
CA ALA A 42 -11.63 20.77 -3.71
C ALA A 42 -12.17 22.08 -3.10
N ASN A 43 -12.08 22.23 -1.79
CA ASN A 43 -12.56 23.42 -1.07
C ASN A 43 -11.52 24.56 -0.97
N GLY A 44 -10.30 24.35 -1.49
CA GLY A 44 -9.24 25.37 -1.53
C GLY A 44 -8.45 25.53 -0.23
N GLU A 45 -8.66 24.67 0.75
CA GLU A 45 -7.85 24.62 1.97
C GLU A 45 -6.39 24.24 1.64
N LEU A 46 -6.20 23.27 0.74
CA LEU A 46 -4.92 23.00 0.10
C LEU A 46 -4.87 23.67 -1.27
N LYS A 47 -3.81 24.43 -1.51
CA LYS A 47 -3.63 25.25 -2.71
C LYS A 47 -3.15 24.49 -3.94
N ALA A 48 -2.85 23.22 -3.80
CA ALA A 48 -2.34 22.37 -4.87
C ALA A 48 -2.78 20.91 -4.66
N PRO A 49 -2.83 20.10 -5.72
CA PRO A 49 -3.06 18.68 -5.60
C PRO A 49 -2.05 18.00 -4.68
N VAL A 50 -2.51 16.97 -3.96
CA VAL A 50 -1.69 16.13 -3.10
C VAL A 50 -1.50 14.77 -3.75
N VAL A 51 -0.27 14.30 -3.74
CA VAL A 51 0.07 12.96 -4.22
C VAL A 51 0.27 12.03 -3.01
N ILE A 52 -0.49 10.97 -2.97
CA ILE A 52 -0.32 9.88 -2.03
C ILE A 52 0.40 8.75 -2.75
N GLY A 53 1.58 8.40 -2.26
CA GLY A 53 2.31 7.22 -2.67
C GLY A 53 2.47 6.28 -1.49
N ARG A 54 2.53 5.00 -1.74
CA ARG A 54 2.95 4.06 -0.72
C ARG A 54 4.21 3.34 -1.17
N ASP A 55 5.00 2.94 -0.19
CA ASP A 55 6.20 2.15 -0.40
C ASP A 55 5.84 0.80 -1.04
N HIS A 56 6.67 0.36 -1.95
CA HIS A 56 6.54 -0.96 -2.56
C HIS A 56 6.95 -2.11 -1.60
N LEU A 57 7.26 -1.81 -0.35
CA LEU A 57 7.35 -2.78 0.76
C LEU A 57 6.04 -2.96 1.53
N ASP A 58 4.95 -2.36 1.09
CA ASP A 58 3.62 -2.55 1.69
C ASP A 58 3.19 -4.02 1.61
N SER A 59 2.41 -4.48 2.58
CA SER A 59 2.11 -5.90 2.82
C SER A 59 1.52 -6.66 1.63
N GLY A 60 0.81 -5.99 0.73
CA GLY A 60 0.23 -6.59 -0.48
C GLY A 60 1.14 -6.58 -1.71
N SER A 61 2.30 -5.97 -1.64
CA SER A 61 3.05 -5.52 -2.81
C SER A 61 4.44 -6.10 -2.98
N VAL A 62 4.87 -6.96 -2.09
CA VAL A 62 6.24 -7.47 -2.07
C VAL A 62 6.29 -9.00 -2.05
N SER A 63 7.21 -9.56 -2.82
CA SER A 63 7.66 -10.93 -2.69
C SER A 63 9.19 -10.91 -2.56
N SER A 64 9.68 -11.20 -1.36
CA SER A 64 11.09 -11.05 -1.01
C SER A 64 11.51 -12.18 -0.07
N PRO A 65 11.67 -13.42 -0.59
CA PRO A 65 11.77 -14.62 0.22
C PRO A 65 12.98 -14.66 1.16
N ASN A 66 13.98 -13.85 0.90
CA ASN A 66 15.20 -13.80 1.71
C ASN A 66 15.40 -12.45 2.43
N ARG A 67 14.36 -11.65 2.56
CA ARG A 67 14.40 -10.34 3.20
C ARG A 67 13.13 -10.07 4.00
N GLU A 68 12.18 -9.30 3.44
CA GLU A 68 10.98 -8.80 4.11
C GLU A 68 9.99 -9.90 4.49
N THR A 69 10.08 -11.05 3.83
CA THR A 69 9.18 -12.19 4.02
C THR A 69 9.84 -13.41 4.68
N GLU A 70 10.96 -13.21 5.38
CA GLU A 70 11.73 -14.29 6.00
C GLU A 70 10.99 -15.04 7.11
N SER A 71 10.07 -14.34 7.80
CA SER A 71 9.31 -14.90 8.92
C SER A 71 7.90 -15.34 8.54
N MET A 72 7.69 -15.71 7.29
CA MET A 72 6.40 -16.17 6.79
C MET A 72 5.92 -17.44 7.49
N LYS A 73 4.59 -17.53 7.66
CA LYS A 73 3.98 -18.65 8.36
C LYS A 73 4.11 -19.96 7.58
N ASP A 74 3.78 -19.97 6.29
CA ASP A 74 3.83 -21.17 5.44
C ASP A 74 4.48 -20.95 4.07
N GLY A 75 4.84 -19.73 3.73
CA GLY A 75 5.47 -19.38 2.46
C GLY A 75 4.53 -19.12 1.31
N SER A 76 3.23 -19.34 1.45
CA SER A 76 2.24 -19.04 0.40
C SER A 76 2.10 -17.55 0.13
N ASP A 77 2.41 -16.72 1.10
CA ASP A 77 2.44 -15.27 1.00
C ASP A 77 3.73 -14.71 0.36
N ALA A 78 4.70 -15.57 0.05
CA ALA A 78 5.94 -15.16 -0.64
C ALA A 78 5.95 -15.42 -2.14
N VAL A 79 4.90 -15.96 -2.69
CA VAL A 79 4.86 -16.24 -4.12
C VAL A 79 4.78 -14.97 -4.95
N SER A 80 5.42 -15.02 -6.09
CA SER A 80 5.55 -13.91 -7.04
C SER A 80 4.21 -13.36 -7.55
N ASP A 81 3.17 -14.15 -7.52
CA ASP A 81 1.83 -13.77 -7.97
C ASP A 81 1.26 -12.57 -7.18
N TRP A 82 1.54 -12.46 -5.89
CA TRP A 82 0.98 -11.41 -5.05
C TRP A 82 1.35 -10.00 -5.48
N PRO A 83 2.62 -9.63 -5.67
CA PRO A 83 2.96 -8.29 -6.17
C PRO A 83 2.49 -8.06 -7.61
N LEU A 84 2.42 -9.08 -8.46
CA LEU A 84 1.84 -8.97 -9.79
C LEU A 84 0.34 -8.67 -9.73
N LEU A 85 -0.41 -9.44 -8.95
CA LEU A 85 -1.85 -9.21 -8.74
C LEU A 85 -2.11 -7.84 -8.10
N ASN A 86 -1.29 -7.41 -7.14
CA ASN A 86 -1.38 -6.09 -6.54
C ASN A 86 -1.21 -4.97 -7.58
N ALA A 87 -0.20 -5.05 -8.43
CA ALA A 87 0.01 -4.07 -9.50
C ALA A 87 -1.18 -4.01 -10.47
N LEU A 88 -1.67 -5.16 -10.92
CA LEU A 88 -2.83 -5.26 -11.82
C LEU A 88 -4.11 -4.73 -11.15
N LEU A 89 -4.33 -5.07 -9.89
CA LEU A 89 -5.46 -4.58 -9.10
C LEU A 89 -5.44 -3.06 -8.99
N ASN A 90 -4.28 -2.47 -8.71
CA ASN A 90 -4.13 -1.02 -8.59
C ASN A 90 -4.36 -0.32 -9.94
N CYS A 91 -3.90 -0.88 -11.05
CA CYS A 91 -4.22 -0.38 -12.39
C CYS A 91 -5.73 -0.43 -12.65
N ALA A 92 -6.38 -1.57 -12.41
CA ALA A 92 -7.82 -1.75 -12.60
C ALA A 92 -8.66 -0.85 -11.69
N SER A 93 -8.16 -0.55 -10.49
CA SER A 93 -8.81 0.35 -9.53
C SER A 93 -8.71 1.82 -9.92
N GLY A 94 -7.79 2.19 -10.81
CA GLY A 94 -7.62 3.54 -11.32
C GLY A 94 -6.54 4.35 -10.61
N ALA A 95 -5.48 3.70 -10.15
CA ALA A 95 -4.30 4.40 -9.64
C ALA A 95 -3.74 5.36 -10.69
N THR A 96 -3.19 6.48 -10.26
CA THR A 96 -2.61 7.47 -11.17
C THR A 96 -1.32 6.95 -11.81
N TRP A 97 -0.56 6.17 -11.03
CA TRP A 97 0.68 5.58 -11.46
C TRP A 97 0.93 4.28 -10.69
N VAL A 98 1.40 3.27 -11.37
CA VAL A 98 1.78 1.98 -10.80
C VAL A 98 3.17 1.62 -11.31
N SER A 99 4.01 1.14 -10.42
CA SER A 99 5.32 0.60 -10.78
C SER A 99 5.42 -0.88 -10.41
N PHE A 100 6.31 -1.56 -11.10
CA PHE A 100 6.68 -2.91 -10.75
C PHE A 100 8.19 -3.05 -10.87
N HIS A 101 8.85 -3.48 -9.80
CA HIS A 101 10.29 -3.61 -9.72
C HIS A 101 10.69 -5.05 -9.44
N HIS A 102 11.75 -5.48 -10.07
CA HIS A 102 12.45 -6.71 -9.78
C HIS A 102 13.71 -6.43 -8.97
N GLY A 103 13.97 -7.23 -7.95
CA GLY A 103 15.12 -7.08 -7.07
C GLY A 103 14.94 -6.01 -5.99
N GLY A 104 16.02 -5.58 -5.39
CA GLY A 104 16.07 -4.63 -4.28
C GLY A 104 15.91 -3.16 -4.69
N GLY A 105 15.25 -2.86 -5.79
CA GLY A 105 14.94 -1.51 -6.25
C GLY A 105 15.39 -1.20 -7.67
N VAL A 106 16.42 -1.80 -8.20
CA VAL A 106 16.99 -1.50 -9.53
C VAL A 106 17.22 -2.74 -10.40
N GLY A 107 16.37 -3.74 -10.25
CA GLY A 107 16.46 -4.97 -11.05
C GLY A 107 17.54 -5.94 -10.60
N ILE A 108 18.03 -5.80 -9.37
CA ILE A 108 19.06 -6.68 -8.79
C ILE A 108 18.41 -7.57 -7.73
N GLY A 109 18.59 -8.89 -7.84
CA GLY A 109 18.07 -9.90 -6.92
C GLY A 109 16.74 -10.49 -7.36
N PHE A 110 16.12 -11.26 -6.48
CA PHE A 110 14.93 -12.07 -6.77
C PHE A 110 13.62 -11.49 -6.22
N SER A 111 13.71 -10.42 -5.44
CA SER A 111 12.53 -9.76 -4.88
C SER A 111 11.70 -9.09 -5.96
N GLN A 112 10.38 -9.05 -5.78
CA GLN A 112 9.46 -8.34 -6.65
C GLN A 112 8.60 -7.39 -5.81
N HIS A 113 8.42 -6.17 -6.31
CA HIS A 113 7.76 -5.08 -5.61
C HIS A 113 6.82 -4.34 -6.54
N ALA A 114 5.60 -4.06 -6.08
CA ALA A 114 4.67 -3.17 -6.75
C ALA A 114 4.54 -1.85 -5.98
N GLY A 115 4.65 -0.74 -6.68
CA GLY A 115 4.47 0.61 -6.15
C GLY A 115 3.19 1.24 -6.69
N LEU A 116 2.65 2.20 -5.96
CA LEU A 116 1.40 2.88 -6.30
C LEU A 116 1.47 4.36 -5.93
N VAL A 117 0.90 5.18 -6.79
CA VAL A 117 0.66 6.60 -6.56
C VAL A 117 -0.77 6.94 -6.97
N ILE A 118 -1.46 7.74 -6.16
CA ILE A 118 -2.77 8.31 -6.47
C ILE A 118 -2.76 9.82 -6.23
N CYS A 119 -3.31 10.59 -7.17
CA CYS A 119 -3.41 12.05 -7.07
C CYS A 119 -4.77 12.45 -6.52
N CYS A 120 -4.76 13.29 -5.48
CA CYS A 120 -5.91 13.98 -4.90
C CYS A 120 -5.95 15.38 -5.52
N ASP A 121 -6.70 15.56 -6.61
CA ASP A 121 -6.78 16.81 -7.38
C ASP A 121 -8.04 17.63 -7.11
N GLY A 122 -8.86 17.17 -6.17
CA GLY A 122 -10.10 17.82 -5.77
C GLY A 122 -11.32 17.48 -6.64
N THR A 123 -11.17 16.65 -7.66
CA THR A 123 -12.30 16.29 -8.55
C THR A 123 -13.12 15.12 -7.99
N PRO A 124 -14.42 15.04 -8.37
CA PRO A 124 -15.26 13.88 -8.05
C PRO A 124 -14.74 12.57 -8.66
N GLU A 125 -14.09 12.62 -9.81
CA GLU A 125 -13.46 11.47 -10.46
C GLU A 125 -12.26 10.97 -9.67
N ALA A 126 -11.45 11.88 -9.14
CA ALA A 126 -10.36 11.51 -8.24
C ALA A 126 -10.89 10.85 -6.96
N ALA A 127 -11.96 11.39 -6.36
CA ALA A 127 -12.56 10.82 -5.17
C ALA A 127 -12.97 9.34 -5.37
N LYS A 128 -13.61 9.02 -6.48
CA LYS A 128 -14.01 7.63 -6.82
C LYS A 128 -12.80 6.69 -6.98
N ARG A 129 -11.73 7.17 -7.59
CA ARG A 129 -10.49 6.40 -7.75
C ARG A 129 -9.77 6.22 -6.42
N ILE A 130 -9.66 7.29 -5.62
CA ILE A 130 -9.02 7.29 -4.30
C ILE A 130 -9.69 6.27 -3.40
N GLU A 131 -11.02 6.31 -3.29
CA GLU A 131 -11.79 5.36 -2.48
C GLU A 131 -11.49 3.93 -2.88
N ARG A 132 -11.57 3.62 -4.16
CA ARG A 132 -11.38 2.27 -4.69
C ARG A 132 -9.94 1.78 -4.57
N VAL A 133 -8.97 2.60 -4.96
CA VAL A 133 -7.54 2.24 -4.93
C VAL A 133 -7.06 2.06 -3.49
N LEU A 134 -7.35 3.02 -2.61
CA LEU A 134 -6.86 3.00 -1.23
C LEU A 134 -7.64 2.05 -0.31
N TRP A 135 -8.73 1.48 -0.78
CA TRP A 135 -9.37 0.32 -0.17
C TRP A 135 -8.76 -0.99 -0.67
N ASN A 136 -8.69 -1.16 -1.99
CA ASN A 136 -8.28 -2.41 -2.62
C ASN A 136 -6.80 -2.73 -2.39
N ASP A 137 -5.93 -1.74 -2.40
CA ASP A 137 -4.50 -1.92 -2.22
C ASP A 137 -4.14 -2.55 -0.86
N PRO A 138 -4.53 -1.98 0.29
CA PRO A 138 -4.30 -2.63 1.58
C PRO A 138 -5.10 -3.93 1.75
N ALA A 139 -6.27 -4.07 1.12
CA ALA A 139 -7.03 -5.31 1.15
C ALA A 139 -6.25 -6.48 0.52
N THR A 140 -5.45 -6.23 -0.51
CA THR A 140 -4.58 -7.27 -1.10
C THR A 140 -3.61 -7.84 -0.07
N GLY A 141 -3.05 -7.00 0.79
CA GLY A 141 -2.17 -7.43 1.87
C GLY A 141 -2.90 -8.29 2.91
N VAL A 142 -4.10 -7.89 3.28
CA VAL A 142 -4.94 -8.68 4.19
C VAL A 142 -5.30 -10.03 3.57
N MET A 143 -5.71 -10.05 2.29
CA MET A 143 -6.01 -11.30 1.57
C MET A 143 -4.84 -12.25 1.54
N ARG A 144 -3.67 -11.75 1.18
CA ARG A 144 -2.42 -12.52 1.10
C ARG A 144 -2.09 -13.20 2.43
N HIS A 145 -2.12 -12.44 3.51
CA HIS A 145 -1.77 -12.97 4.83
C HIS A 145 -2.89 -13.82 5.43
N ALA A 146 -4.16 -13.55 5.11
CA ALA A 146 -5.27 -14.42 5.49
C ALA A 146 -5.20 -15.78 4.80
N ASP A 147 -4.82 -15.81 3.53
CA ASP A 147 -4.59 -17.05 2.78
C ASP A 147 -3.44 -17.88 3.40
N ALA A 148 -2.39 -17.21 3.84
CA ALA A 148 -1.28 -17.83 4.57
C ALA A 148 -1.65 -18.26 6.02
N GLY A 149 -2.84 -17.92 6.51
CA GLY A 149 -3.37 -18.36 7.81
C GLY A 149 -2.91 -17.53 9.01
N TYR A 150 -2.55 -16.26 8.82
CA TYR A 150 -2.28 -15.35 9.93
C TYR A 150 -3.57 -14.93 10.62
N ASP A 151 -3.70 -15.19 11.91
CA ASP A 151 -4.91 -14.91 12.69
C ASP A 151 -5.32 -13.45 12.61
N ILE A 152 -4.38 -12.52 12.78
CA ILE A 152 -4.62 -11.08 12.67
C ILE A 152 -5.18 -10.66 11.31
N ALA A 153 -4.79 -11.35 10.24
CA ALA A 153 -5.30 -11.07 8.90
C ALA A 153 -6.70 -11.67 8.69
N LEU A 154 -6.95 -12.84 9.26
CA LEU A 154 -8.28 -13.46 9.28
C LEU A 154 -9.29 -12.58 10.03
N ASP A 155 -8.93 -12.13 11.23
CA ASP A 155 -9.74 -11.23 12.04
C ASP A 155 -10.03 -9.92 11.30
N CYS A 156 -9.01 -9.32 10.70
CA CYS A 156 -9.16 -8.10 9.90
C CYS A 156 -10.05 -8.32 8.67
N ALA A 157 -9.87 -9.42 7.95
CA ALA A 157 -10.70 -9.76 6.80
C ALA A 157 -12.18 -9.89 7.18
N GLN A 158 -12.47 -10.53 8.31
CA GLN A 158 -13.82 -10.68 8.83
C GLN A 158 -14.38 -9.33 9.29
N GLU A 159 -13.63 -8.55 10.07
CA GLU A 159 -14.03 -7.22 10.56
C GLU A 159 -14.36 -6.27 9.41
N LYS A 160 -13.55 -6.27 8.36
CA LYS A 160 -13.71 -5.38 7.20
C LYS A 160 -14.65 -5.95 6.13
N GLY A 161 -15.19 -7.13 6.32
CA GLY A 161 -16.15 -7.74 5.40
C GLY A 161 -15.55 -8.11 4.05
N LEU A 162 -14.29 -8.54 4.01
CA LEU A 162 -13.66 -8.99 2.79
C LEU A 162 -14.29 -10.32 2.33
N ASN A 163 -14.61 -10.40 1.04
CA ASN A 163 -15.18 -11.59 0.44
C ASN A 163 -14.10 -12.64 0.14
N LEU A 164 -13.77 -13.47 1.13
CA LEU A 164 -12.76 -14.51 1.06
C LEU A 164 -13.36 -15.89 1.31
N PRO A 165 -14.21 -16.42 0.42
CA PRO A 165 -14.96 -17.66 0.67
C PRO A 165 -14.07 -18.88 0.87
N GLY A 166 -12.88 -18.91 0.26
CA GLY A 166 -11.93 -20.02 0.43
C GLY A 166 -11.22 -20.04 1.79
N VAL A 167 -11.27 -18.95 2.53
CA VAL A 167 -10.55 -18.75 3.79
C VAL A 167 -11.49 -18.59 4.98
N LEU A 168 -12.52 -17.75 4.84
CA LEU A 168 -13.45 -17.42 5.93
C LEU A 168 -14.61 -18.44 6.09
N ALA A 169 -14.77 -19.35 5.17
CA ALA A 169 -15.79 -20.42 5.23
C ALA A 169 -15.31 -21.72 5.93
N ARG A 170 -14.14 -21.69 6.53
CA ARG A 170 -13.54 -22.86 7.21
C ARG A 170 -13.84 -22.88 8.69
#